data_2abbfe266fd868e55bcd8fb386f20517
#
_entry.id   2abbfe266fd868e55bcd8fb386f20517
#
_cell.length_a   1.000
_cell.length_b   1.000
_cell.length_c   1.000
_cell.angle_alpha   90.00
_cell.angle_beta   90.00
_cell.angle_gamma   90.00
#
_symmetry.space_group_name_H-M   'P 1'
#
loop_
_entity.id
_entity.type
_entity.pdbx_description
1 polymer ?
#
loop_
_entity_poly.entity_id
_entity_poly.type
_entity_poly.pdbx_seq_one_letter_code
_entity_poly.pdbx_strand_id
1 'polypeptide(L)'
;MKKKRNLGITLIALVVTIVVLLILAGISLNFLLGNNGIIAKTKDAKEKNEIAEEKEIVQFATTEARLNDSDGKLTFKNFEEAMKNNSRNKKYTLIDEGDDIKITFASGRDYYAEGDNSESGDNTYFIWELSDTEAKIVGLKDEAKELEDIKVPDVYNNLPVTTLNAKFAETKVKNIFLGKNITSISKYAFMEEIRWRGKIISENLENIKVSKNNTKYADIDGVLVGKDGKYLIQYPFNKSGDEYTIPDSVETIGKGSFSYTKVKKINFNNVKNITGWDAFLQSEMVKQTSITIPKSLDNKIIVNVITNCATEAENIQSIIVENGNPSFSSIDGVLFNATGTILYYYPLRKPGEDYTTPDVTKVINSSAFPNDGSNGTPIRNFKFGTRT
;
A
#
# COMPACT_ATOMS: atom_id res chain seq x y z
N MET A 1 -70.18 -48.59 -3.66
CA MET A 1 -69.11 -48.36 -2.65
C MET A 1 -67.78 -48.16 -3.37
N LYS A 2 -67.24 -46.90 -3.45
CA LYS A 2 -65.98 -46.64 -4.03
C LYS A 2 -64.86 -46.78 -2.92
N LYS A 3 -64.01 -47.77 -3.11
CA LYS A 3 -62.85 -48.02 -2.20
C LYS A 3 -61.85 -46.93 -2.39
N LYS A 4 -61.66 -46.05 -1.39
CA LYS A 4 -60.52 -45.10 -1.37
C LYS A 4 -59.22 -45.89 -1.25
N ARG A 5 -58.34 -45.80 -2.26
CA ARG A 5 -56.98 -46.26 -2.21
C ARG A 5 -56.19 -45.26 -1.32
N ASN A 6 -55.81 -45.67 -0.14
CA ASN A 6 -54.81 -44.98 0.63
C ASN A 6 -53.44 -45.23 -0.08
N LEU A 7 -52.95 -44.23 -0.79
CA LEU A 7 -51.58 -44.24 -1.30
C LEU A 7 -50.66 -43.94 -0.09
N GLY A 8 -50.23 -44.98 0.58
CA GLY A 8 -49.16 -44.85 1.58
C GLY A 8 -47.87 -44.41 0.92
N ILE A 9 -47.27 -43.36 1.42
CA ILE A 9 -45.93 -42.95 1.03
C ILE A 9 -45.00 -44.11 1.36
N THR A 10 -44.25 -44.64 0.37
CA THR A 10 -43.28 -45.72 0.62
C THR A 10 -42.18 -45.19 1.56
N LEU A 11 -41.66 -46.06 2.46
CA LEU A 11 -40.58 -45.70 3.40
C LEU A 11 -39.41 -45.04 2.67
N ILE A 12 -39.10 -45.51 1.46
CA ILE A 12 -38.02 -44.93 0.63
C ILE A 12 -38.37 -43.48 0.21
N ALA A 13 -39.62 -43.22 -0.24
CA ALA A 13 -40.03 -41.86 -0.59
C ALA A 13 -39.98 -40.91 0.61
N LEU A 14 -40.36 -41.38 1.80
CA LEU A 14 -40.26 -40.59 3.01
C LEU A 14 -38.79 -40.27 3.38
N VAL A 15 -37.90 -41.27 3.32
CA VAL A 15 -36.44 -41.06 3.62
C VAL A 15 -35.84 -40.11 2.61
N VAL A 16 -36.11 -40.28 1.30
CA VAL A 16 -35.57 -39.37 0.26
C VAL A 16 -36.07 -37.95 0.50
N THR A 17 -37.37 -37.76 0.83
CA THR A 17 -37.91 -36.43 1.12
C THR A 17 -37.24 -35.77 2.33
N ILE A 18 -37.00 -36.53 3.40
CA ILE A 18 -36.29 -36.01 4.57
C ILE A 18 -34.85 -35.62 4.25
N VAL A 19 -34.13 -36.46 3.50
CA VAL A 19 -32.73 -36.16 3.09
C VAL A 19 -32.68 -34.92 2.19
N VAL A 20 -33.57 -34.79 1.22
CA VAL A 20 -33.68 -33.62 0.35
C VAL A 20 -34.00 -32.37 1.16
N LEU A 21 -34.91 -32.43 2.14
CA LEU A 21 -35.26 -31.32 3.01
C LEU A 21 -34.08 -30.93 3.89
N LEU A 22 -33.30 -31.87 4.43
CA LEU A 22 -32.10 -31.60 5.22
C LEU A 22 -30.99 -30.95 4.38
N ILE A 23 -30.79 -31.40 3.14
CA ILE A 23 -29.82 -30.77 2.21
C ILE A 23 -30.27 -29.36 1.86
N LEU A 24 -31.53 -29.13 1.53
CA LEU A 24 -32.07 -27.81 1.21
C LEU A 24 -32.02 -26.88 2.42
N ALA A 25 -32.30 -27.37 3.63
CA ALA A 25 -32.16 -26.61 4.88
C ALA A 25 -30.70 -26.25 5.13
N GLY A 26 -29.76 -27.17 4.93
CA GLY A 26 -28.31 -26.93 5.07
C GLY A 26 -27.79 -25.89 4.09
N ILE A 27 -28.21 -25.96 2.82
CA ILE A 27 -27.85 -24.96 1.80
C ILE A 27 -28.44 -23.60 2.15
N SER A 28 -29.73 -23.55 2.53
CA SER A 28 -30.38 -22.30 2.93
C SER A 28 -29.76 -21.67 4.17
N LEU A 29 -29.40 -22.48 5.16
CA LEU A 29 -28.73 -22.02 6.38
C LEU A 29 -27.33 -21.46 6.05
N ASN A 30 -26.56 -22.14 5.19
CA ASN A 30 -25.24 -21.68 4.80
C ASN A 30 -25.31 -20.38 3.96
N PHE A 31 -26.34 -20.25 3.11
CA PHE A 31 -26.58 -19.01 2.36
C PHE A 31 -26.98 -17.83 3.24
N LEU A 32 -27.66 -18.07 4.36
CA LEU A 32 -28.06 -17.05 5.32
C LEU A 32 -26.95 -16.75 6.34
N LEU A 33 -26.34 -17.78 6.92
CA LEU A 33 -25.43 -17.69 8.08
C LEU A 33 -23.97 -17.93 7.76
N GLY A 34 -23.63 -18.43 6.56
CA GLY A 34 -22.23 -18.66 6.16
C GLY A 34 -21.42 -17.37 6.10
N ASN A 35 -20.07 -17.49 6.14
CA ASN A 35 -19.16 -16.34 6.11
C ASN A 35 -19.36 -15.39 4.91
N ASN A 36 -19.94 -15.89 3.82
CA ASN A 36 -20.35 -15.10 2.64
C ASN A 36 -21.88 -14.97 2.52
N GLY A 37 -22.64 -15.31 3.56
CA GLY A 37 -24.09 -15.29 3.59
C GLY A 37 -24.67 -13.87 3.66
N ILE A 38 -25.98 -13.77 3.44
CA ILE A 38 -26.69 -12.47 3.44
C ILE A 38 -26.49 -11.74 4.77
N ILE A 39 -26.50 -12.44 5.90
CA ILE A 39 -26.35 -11.83 7.23
C ILE A 39 -24.94 -11.26 7.41
N ALA A 40 -23.91 -11.98 6.96
CA ALA A 40 -22.52 -11.49 7.00
C ALA A 40 -22.36 -10.24 6.14
N LYS A 41 -22.85 -10.27 4.90
CA LYS A 41 -22.81 -9.11 3.97
C LYS A 41 -23.60 -7.91 4.50
N THR A 42 -24.74 -8.15 5.15
CA THR A 42 -25.55 -7.07 5.75
C THR A 42 -24.84 -6.46 6.95
N LYS A 43 -24.15 -7.28 7.76
CA LYS A 43 -23.33 -6.81 8.88
C LYS A 43 -22.16 -5.98 8.38
N ASP A 44 -21.43 -6.45 7.36
CA ASP A 44 -20.32 -5.71 6.74
C ASP A 44 -20.79 -4.38 6.14
N ALA A 45 -21.92 -4.37 5.44
CA ALA A 45 -22.49 -3.16 4.86
C ALA A 45 -22.91 -2.16 5.96
N LYS A 46 -23.52 -2.65 7.04
CA LYS A 46 -23.88 -1.82 8.19
C LYS A 46 -22.65 -1.22 8.85
N GLU A 47 -21.60 -2.00 9.06
CA GLU A 47 -20.36 -1.54 9.65
C GLU A 47 -19.66 -0.51 8.77
N LYS A 48 -19.58 -0.74 7.45
CA LYS A 48 -19.04 0.24 6.51
C LYS A 48 -19.81 1.56 6.49
N ASN A 49 -21.14 1.49 6.55
CA ASN A 49 -21.97 2.69 6.64
C ASN A 49 -21.76 3.44 7.97
N GLU A 50 -21.62 2.73 9.07
CA GLU A 50 -21.35 3.33 10.37
C GLU A 50 -19.98 4.01 10.42
N ILE A 51 -18.94 3.38 9.85
CA ILE A 51 -17.61 3.97 9.69
C ILE A 51 -17.67 5.24 8.83
N ALA A 52 -18.39 5.19 7.72
CA ALA A 52 -18.55 6.34 6.82
C ALA A 52 -19.25 7.51 7.54
N GLU A 53 -20.31 7.21 8.30
CA GLU A 53 -21.04 8.22 9.06
C GLU A 53 -20.19 8.84 10.18
N GLU A 54 -19.41 8.03 10.92
CA GLU A 54 -18.51 8.54 11.96
C GLU A 54 -17.43 9.44 11.37
N LYS A 55 -16.83 9.04 10.23
CA LYS A 55 -15.87 9.88 9.51
C LYS A 55 -16.47 11.21 9.06
N GLU A 56 -17.67 11.17 8.53
CA GLU A 56 -18.40 12.37 8.07
C GLU A 56 -18.67 13.32 9.23
N ILE A 57 -19.10 12.81 10.39
CA ILE A 57 -19.32 13.60 11.61
C ILE A 57 -18.04 14.33 12.01
N VAL A 58 -16.91 13.63 12.08
CA VAL A 58 -15.61 14.24 12.43
C VAL A 58 -15.21 15.29 11.41
N GLN A 59 -15.38 15.00 10.12
CA GLN A 59 -15.04 15.94 9.05
C GLN A 59 -15.87 17.22 9.09
N PHE A 60 -17.18 17.09 9.31
CA PHE A 60 -18.05 18.27 9.44
C PHE A 60 -17.73 19.08 10.69
N ALA A 61 -17.52 18.42 11.84
CA ALA A 61 -17.13 19.10 13.07
C ALA A 61 -15.79 19.84 12.91
N THR A 62 -14.81 19.21 12.27
CA THR A 62 -13.52 19.85 11.97
C THR A 62 -13.69 21.08 11.09
N THR A 63 -14.52 20.99 10.06
CA THR A 63 -14.78 22.08 9.14
C THR A 63 -15.50 23.23 9.83
N GLU A 64 -16.56 22.93 10.62
CA GLU A 64 -17.31 23.92 11.37
C GLU A 64 -16.45 24.64 12.40
N ALA A 65 -15.64 23.88 13.16
CA ALA A 65 -14.73 24.44 14.15
C ALA A 65 -13.75 25.44 13.53
N ARG A 66 -13.17 25.11 12.38
CA ARG A 66 -12.27 26.01 11.64
C ARG A 66 -12.96 27.23 11.05
N LEU A 67 -14.19 27.08 10.54
CA LEU A 67 -14.97 28.19 9.99
C LEU A 67 -15.42 29.19 11.09
N ASN A 68 -15.64 28.72 12.31
CA ASN A 68 -16.06 29.54 13.43
C ASN A 68 -14.89 30.21 14.17
N ASP A 69 -13.66 29.88 13.82
CA ASP A 69 -12.46 30.51 14.37
C ASP A 69 -11.97 31.63 13.45
N SER A 70 -11.62 32.80 14.01
CA SER A 70 -11.18 33.97 13.22
C SER A 70 -9.92 33.72 12.39
N ASP A 71 -9.06 32.83 12.87
CA ASP A 71 -7.77 32.48 12.25
C ASP A 71 -7.84 31.13 11.51
N GLY A 72 -9.03 30.50 11.47
CA GLY A 72 -9.24 29.18 10.87
C GLY A 72 -8.64 28.03 11.66
N LYS A 73 -8.27 28.25 12.92
CA LYS A 73 -7.60 27.25 13.77
C LYS A 73 -8.58 26.24 14.36
N LEU A 74 -8.11 25.00 14.47
CA LEU A 74 -8.79 23.96 15.20
C LEU A 74 -8.21 23.86 16.62
N THR A 75 -9.04 24.22 17.61
CA THR A 75 -8.72 24.07 19.03
C THR A 75 -9.67 23.06 19.66
N PHE A 76 -9.27 22.46 20.79
CA PHE A 76 -10.15 21.51 21.50
C PHE A 76 -11.51 22.12 21.81
N LYS A 77 -11.53 23.38 22.25
CA LYS A 77 -12.76 24.09 22.62
C LYS A 77 -13.72 24.27 21.46
N ASN A 78 -13.25 24.79 20.30
CA ASN A 78 -14.12 25.03 19.15
C ASN A 78 -14.54 23.71 18.47
N PHE A 79 -13.69 22.69 18.52
CA PHE A 79 -14.03 21.35 18.04
C PHE A 79 -15.07 20.65 18.95
N GLU A 80 -14.95 20.78 20.27
CA GLU A 80 -15.95 20.25 21.20
C GLU A 80 -17.34 20.83 20.93
N GLU A 81 -17.44 22.13 20.67
CA GLU A 81 -18.67 22.79 20.31
C GLU A 81 -19.22 22.30 18.97
N ALA A 82 -18.38 22.19 17.97
CA ALA A 82 -18.74 21.68 16.65
C ALA A 82 -19.18 20.21 16.70
N MET A 83 -18.55 19.38 17.52
CA MET A 83 -18.95 17.99 17.73
C MET A 83 -20.34 17.87 18.38
N LYS A 84 -20.69 18.75 19.32
CA LYS A 84 -22.06 18.79 19.89
C LYS A 84 -23.12 19.03 18.82
N ASN A 85 -22.82 19.90 17.84
CA ASN A 85 -23.72 20.22 16.74
C ASN A 85 -23.81 19.09 15.69
N ASN A 86 -22.72 18.39 15.43
CA ASN A 86 -22.61 17.46 14.30
C ASN A 86 -22.72 15.98 14.69
N SER A 87 -22.75 15.62 15.98
CA SER A 87 -22.69 14.24 16.46
C SER A 87 -23.85 13.33 16.01
N ARG A 88 -24.95 13.89 15.50
CA ARG A 88 -26.15 13.13 15.06
C ARG A 88 -26.65 12.15 16.13
N ASN A 89 -26.56 12.55 17.40
CA ASN A 89 -26.90 11.74 18.57
C ASN A 89 -26.00 10.51 18.84
N LYS A 90 -24.88 10.39 18.13
CA LYS A 90 -23.87 9.36 18.47
C LYS A 90 -23.14 9.75 19.76
N LYS A 91 -22.91 8.77 20.61
CA LYS A 91 -22.10 8.95 21.81
C LYS A 91 -20.62 8.90 21.45
N TYR A 92 -19.85 9.80 21.98
CA TYR A 92 -18.41 9.91 21.79
C TYR A 92 -17.73 10.45 23.04
N THR A 93 -16.42 10.28 23.12
CA THR A 93 -15.53 10.96 24.06
C THR A 93 -14.48 11.72 23.28
N LEU A 94 -14.01 12.85 23.82
CA LEU A 94 -12.95 13.65 23.26
C LEU A 94 -11.77 13.65 24.22
N ILE A 95 -10.57 13.53 23.67
CA ILE A 95 -9.32 13.67 24.41
C ILE A 95 -8.46 14.67 23.64
N ASP A 96 -7.97 15.70 24.34
CA ASP A 96 -7.00 16.63 23.80
C ASP A 96 -5.63 15.97 23.86
N GLU A 97 -5.07 15.66 22.69
CA GLU A 97 -3.72 15.08 22.53
C GLU A 97 -2.72 16.14 22.01
N GLY A 98 -3.05 17.42 22.23
CA GLY A 98 -2.21 18.56 21.84
C GLY A 98 -2.48 19.01 20.41
N ASP A 99 -1.80 18.47 19.42
CA ASP A 99 -2.02 18.82 17.99
C ASP A 99 -3.23 18.14 17.40
N ASP A 100 -3.65 17.00 17.99
CA ASP A 100 -4.80 16.26 17.56
C ASP A 100 -5.82 16.15 18.66
N ILE A 101 -7.07 16.11 18.25
CA ILE A 101 -8.16 15.81 19.14
C ILE A 101 -8.60 14.38 18.82
N LYS A 102 -8.44 13.48 19.77
CA LYS A 102 -8.89 12.10 19.64
C LYS A 102 -10.39 12.02 19.91
N ILE A 103 -11.11 11.38 19.02
CA ILE A 103 -12.54 11.12 19.12
C ILE A 103 -12.75 9.61 19.19
N THR A 104 -13.29 9.12 20.32
CA THR A 104 -13.68 7.71 20.46
C THR A 104 -15.20 7.62 20.45
N PHE A 105 -15.78 6.97 19.43
CA PHE A 105 -17.20 6.70 19.38
C PHE A 105 -17.60 5.50 20.25
N ALA A 106 -18.88 5.39 20.58
CA ALA A 106 -19.42 4.24 21.33
C ALA A 106 -19.26 2.89 20.61
N SER A 107 -18.96 2.91 19.31
CA SER A 107 -18.55 1.74 18.51
C SER A 107 -17.18 1.17 18.92
N GLY A 108 -16.39 1.92 19.70
CA GLY A 108 -15.00 1.62 20.06
C GLY A 108 -13.98 2.06 19.01
N ARG A 109 -14.40 2.75 17.95
CA ARG A 109 -13.49 3.26 16.91
C ARG A 109 -12.97 4.64 17.25
N ASP A 110 -11.67 4.84 17.02
CA ASP A 110 -10.98 6.09 17.25
C ASP A 110 -10.80 6.85 15.91
N TYR A 111 -11.00 8.16 16.00
CA TYR A 111 -10.73 9.11 14.92
C TYR A 111 -9.92 10.27 15.49
N TYR A 112 -9.26 11.00 14.60
CA TYR A 112 -8.45 12.15 14.98
C TYR A 112 -8.84 13.36 14.14
N ALA A 113 -9.05 14.48 14.80
CA ALA A 113 -9.15 15.78 14.19
C ALA A 113 -7.83 16.52 14.43
N GLU A 114 -7.11 16.86 13.33
CA GLU A 114 -5.83 17.55 13.41
C GLU A 114 -6.05 19.00 13.91
N GLY A 115 -5.54 19.29 15.09
CA GLY A 115 -5.54 20.63 15.67
C GLY A 115 -4.38 21.48 15.15
N ASP A 116 -4.48 22.80 15.34
CA ASP A 116 -3.40 23.74 14.99
C ASP A 116 -2.46 24.05 16.17
N ASN A 117 -2.63 23.36 17.28
CA ASN A 117 -1.76 23.48 18.46
C ASN A 117 -0.60 22.50 18.35
N SER A 118 0.53 22.99 17.91
CA SER A 118 1.71 22.20 17.55
C SER A 118 2.74 22.08 18.67
N GLU A 119 2.39 21.72 19.90
CA GLU A 119 3.41 21.63 20.95
C GLU A 119 3.64 20.27 21.62
N SER A 120 2.93 19.20 21.29
CA SER A 120 3.16 17.95 22.04
C SER A 120 3.07 16.68 21.22
N GLY A 121 4.08 16.36 20.43
CA GLY A 121 4.48 14.98 20.24
C GLY A 121 5.14 14.49 21.55
N ASP A 122 4.99 13.21 21.90
CA ASP A 122 5.66 12.69 23.10
C ASP A 122 7.18 12.68 22.90
N ASN A 123 7.81 13.75 23.37
CA ASN A 123 9.25 13.99 23.26
C ASN A 123 10.09 12.95 24.01
N THR A 124 9.46 12.11 24.83
CA THR A 124 10.14 11.12 25.67
C THR A 124 10.70 9.95 24.89
N TYR A 125 10.14 9.65 23.72
CA TYR A 125 10.49 8.48 22.91
C TYR A 125 11.69 8.65 21.96
N PHE A 126 12.17 9.90 21.79
CA PHE A 126 13.22 10.20 20.84
C PHE A 126 14.57 10.48 21.49
N ILE A 127 15.64 10.20 20.74
CA ILE A 127 16.99 10.64 21.04
C ILE A 127 17.27 11.85 20.16
N TRP A 128 17.71 12.95 20.80
CA TRP A 128 17.80 14.26 20.19
C TRP A 128 19.24 14.72 19.95
N GLU A 129 19.46 15.43 18.86
CA GLU A 129 20.59 16.29 18.61
C GLU A 129 20.09 17.71 18.42
N LEU A 130 20.64 18.66 19.20
CA LEU A 130 20.19 20.05 19.19
C LEU A 130 21.28 20.96 18.63
N SER A 131 20.86 21.97 17.89
CA SER A 131 21.67 23.12 17.47
C SER A 131 21.02 24.42 17.95
N ASP A 132 21.58 25.56 17.57
CA ASP A 132 21.00 26.87 17.92
C ASP A 132 19.68 27.15 17.17
N THR A 133 19.39 26.43 16.10
CA THR A 133 18.28 26.75 15.18
C THR A 133 17.30 25.58 14.94
N GLU A 134 17.67 24.35 15.27
CA GLU A 134 16.86 23.19 14.99
C GLU A 134 17.10 22.02 15.97
N ALA A 135 16.10 21.19 16.13
CA ALA A 135 16.18 19.89 16.79
C ALA A 135 16.12 18.78 15.74
N LYS A 136 16.97 17.76 15.91
CA LYS A 136 17.01 16.57 15.05
C LYS A 136 16.75 15.33 15.88
N ILE A 137 15.91 14.45 15.36
CA ILE A 137 15.74 13.11 15.90
C ILE A 137 16.83 12.23 15.31
N VAL A 138 17.70 11.69 16.18
CA VAL A 138 18.83 10.84 15.77
C VAL A 138 18.67 9.38 16.18
N GLY A 139 17.62 9.05 16.92
CA GLY A 139 17.29 7.68 17.32
C GLY A 139 15.98 7.56 18.05
N LEU A 140 15.59 6.32 18.33
CA LEU A 140 14.46 5.95 19.20
C LEU A 140 14.99 5.34 20.48
N LYS A 141 14.33 5.65 21.60
CA LYS A 141 14.52 4.92 22.84
C LYS A 141 13.84 3.56 22.78
N ASP A 142 14.21 2.65 23.67
CA ASP A 142 13.68 1.28 23.62
C ASP A 142 12.17 1.21 23.85
N GLU A 143 11.62 2.08 24.69
CA GLU A 143 10.19 2.17 24.95
C GLU A 143 9.39 2.53 23.69
N ALA A 144 9.96 3.34 22.81
CA ALA A 144 9.34 3.73 21.53
C ALA A 144 9.17 2.54 20.58
N LYS A 145 10.00 1.50 20.71
CA LYS A 145 9.96 0.33 19.82
C LYS A 145 8.74 -0.54 20.03
N GLU A 146 8.10 -0.44 21.20
CA GLU A 146 6.92 -1.20 21.59
C GLU A 146 5.60 -0.51 21.19
N LEU A 147 5.65 0.75 20.76
CA LEU A 147 4.49 1.53 20.35
C LEU A 147 3.98 1.08 18.98
N GLU A 148 2.66 1.12 18.79
CA GLU A 148 2.03 0.95 17.49
C GLU A 148 1.96 2.28 16.70
N ASP A 149 1.76 3.38 17.41
CA ASP A 149 1.65 4.72 16.85
C ASP A 149 2.76 5.60 17.41
N ILE A 150 3.42 6.34 16.55
CA ILE A 150 4.44 7.30 16.97
C ILE A 150 4.25 8.63 16.25
N LYS A 151 4.25 9.71 17.02
CA LYS A 151 4.12 11.06 16.51
C LYS A 151 5.43 11.81 16.63
N VAL A 152 5.92 12.32 15.50
CA VAL A 152 7.06 13.19 15.43
C VAL A 152 6.60 14.61 15.76
N PRO A 153 7.09 15.23 16.87
CA PRO A 153 6.65 16.55 17.27
C PRO A 153 7.13 17.63 16.30
N ASP A 154 6.40 18.75 16.28
CA ASP A 154 6.81 19.91 15.48
C ASP A 154 7.96 20.69 16.11
N VAL A 155 8.01 20.72 17.44
CA VAL A 155 8.94 21.52 18.23
C VAL A 155 9.50 20.68 19.37
N TYR A 156 10.80 20.85 19.68
CA TYR A 156 11.45 20.32 20.86
C TYR A 156 12.40 21.36 21.45
N ASN A 157 12.27 21.67 22.75
CA ASN A 157 13.01 22.73 23.44
C ASN A 157 12.96 24.10 22.71
N ASN A 158 11.75 24.48 22.24
CA ASN A 158 11.49 25.69 21.45
C ASN A 158 12.21 25.74 20.08
N LEU A 159 12.76 24.63 19.61
CA LEU A 159 13.43 24.51 18.32
C LEU A 159 12.56 23.69 17.35
N PRO A 160 12.44 24.07 16.08
CA PRO A 160 11.71 23.26 15.09
C PRO A 160 12.39 21.91 14.91
N VAL A 161 11.59 20.84 14.87
CA VAL A 161 12.06 19.48 14.60
C VAL A 161 12.11 19.28 13.08
N THR A 162 13.31 19.31 12.50
CA THR A 162 13.50 19.36 11.06
C THR A 162 13.91 18.03 10.43
N THR A 163 14.51 17.15 11.21
CA THR A 163 15.15 15.94 10.70
C THR A 163 14.67 14.70 11.45
N LEU A 164 14.24 13.69 10.69
CA LEU A 164 13.95 12.34 11.18
C LEU A 164 15.07 11.40 10.73
N ASN A 165 16.01 11.13 11.63
CA ASN A 165 17.09 10.16 11.42
C ASN A 165 17.01 9.01 12.45
N ALA A 166 15.80 8.65 12.87
CA ALA A 166 15.52 7.48 13.68
C ALA A 166 15.26 6.26 12.78
N LYS A 167 15.59 5.07 13.29
CA LYS A 167 15.35 3.80 12.62
C LYS A 167 14.09 3.15 13.18
N PHE A 168 13.09 2.94 12.34
CA PHE A 168 11.85 2.25 12.69
C PHE A 168 11.87 0.75 12.35
N ALA A 169 12.98 0.28 11.81
CA ALA A 169 13.21 -1.14 11.63
C ALA A 169 13.23 -1.85 13.01
N GLU A 170 12.73 -3.08 13.07
CA GLU A 170 12.64 -3.89 14.30
C GLU A 170 11.78 -3.24 15.42
N THR A 171 10.80 -2.44 15.04
CA THR A 171 9.82 -1.85 15.98
C THR A 171 8.42 -2.41 15.73
N LYS A 172 7.51 -2.21 16.68
CA LYS A 172 6.09 -2.55 16.51
C LYS A 172 5.29 -1.43 15.85
N VAL A 173 5.95 -0.35 15.41
CA VAL A 173 5.31 0.85 14.89
C VAL A 173 4.57 0.54 13.59
N LYS A 174 3.27 0.79 13.61
CA LYS A 174 2.36 0.67 12.47
C LYS A 174 2.10 2.01 11.79
N ASN A 175 1.97 3.08 12.60
CA ASN A 175 1.65 4.41 12.10
C ASN A 175 2.71 5.42 12.56
N ILE A 176 3.21 6.20 11.60
CA ILE A 176 4.12 7.31 11.87
C ILE A 176 3.44 8.59 11.44
N PHE A 177 3.39 9.59 12.34
CA PHE A 177 2.85 10.91 12.07
C PHE A 177 3.99 11.92 12.01
N LEU A 178 4.23 12.49 10.85
CA LEU A 178 5.32 13.47 10.61
C LEU A 178 4.83 14.89 10.84
N GLY A 179 5.54 15.65 11.68
CA GLY A 179 5.24 17.03 11.99
C GLY A 179 5.46 18.01 10.81
N LYS A 180 4.96 19.24 10.96
CA LYS A 180 4.98 20.26 9.90
C LYS A 180 6.39 20.74 9.54
N ASN A 181 7.34 20.69 10.48
CA ASN A 181 8.68 21.22 10.30
C ASN A 181 9.67 20.18 9.73
N ILE A 182 9.27 18.90 9.59
CA ILE A 182 10.15 17.87 9.02
C ILE A 182 10.44 18.19 7.56
N THR A 183 11.72 18.42 7.27
CA THR A 183 12.25 18.69 5.92
C THR A 183 13.28 17.67 5.47
N SER A 184 13.72 16.80 6.38
CA SER A 184 14.69 15.75 6.08
C SER A 184 14.30 14.43 6.74
N ILE A 185 14.21 13.37 5.94
CA ILE A 185 14.00 12.00 6.42
C ILE A 185 15.18 11.18 5.95
N SER A 186 15.84 10.49 6.90
CA SER A 186 16.96 9.61 6.58
C SER A 186 16.50 8.47 5.64
N LYS A 187 17.33 8.15 4.66
CA LYS A 187 17.11 6.98 3.81
C LYS A 187 17.04 5.65 4.60
N TYR A 188 17.54 5.65 5.84
CA TYR A 188 17.52 4.49 6.74
C TYR A 188 16.38 4.54 7.77
N ALA A 189 15.52 5.55 7.71
CA ALA A 189 14.43 5.66 8.68
C ALA A 189 13.53 4.42 8.67
N PHE A 190 13.20 3.92 7.50
CA PHE A 190 12.26 2.79 7.36
C PHE A 190 12.92 1.48 6.97
N MET A 191 14.14 1.52 6.43
CA MET A 191 14.85 0.34 5.94
C MET A 191 16.36 0.51 6.12
N GLU A 192 17.03 -0.50 6.67
CA GLU A 192 18.48 -0.57 6.71
C GLU A 192 18.98 -1.77 5.89
N GLU A 193 19.96 -1.53 5.01
CA GLU A 193 20.63 -2.58 4.28
C GLU A 193 21.95 -2.93 5.00
N ILE A 194 22.02 -4.13 5.56
CA ILE A 194 23.22 -4.65 6.21
C ILE A 194 23.86 -5.70 5.30
N ARG A 195 25.03 -5.39 4.73
CA ARG A 195 25.72 -6.17 3.69
C ARG A 195 25.83 -7.68 3.96
N TRP A 196 25.81 -8.12 5.21
CA TRP A 196 26.08 -9.52 5.57
C TRP A 196 24.99 -10.17 6.46
N ARG A 197 24.03 -9.42 6.93
CA ARG A 197 22.97 -9.88 7.84
C ARG A 197 21.56 -9.86 7.24
N GLY A 198 21.45 -9.57 5.95
CA GLY A 198 20.14 -9.35 5.33
C GLY A 198 19.64 -7.94 5.57
N LYS A 199 18.34 -7.74 5.42
CA LYS A 199 17.69 -6.45 5.57
C LYS A 199 16.87 -6.39 6.81
N ILE A 200 16.91 -5.22 7.41
CA ILE A 200 16.09 -4.86 8.55
C ILE A 200 15.12 -3.79 8.05
N ILE A 201 13.84 -4.09 8.05
CA ILE A 201 12.77 -3.23 7.56
C ILE A 201 11.78 -2.92 8.68
N SER A 202 11.01 -1.87 8.53
CA SER A 202 9.86 -1.55 9.39
C SER A 202 8.66 -2.44 9.03
N GLU A 203 8.78 -3.74 9.30
CA GLU A 203 7.86 -4.79 8.83
C GLU A 203 6.40 -4.61 9.27
N ASN A 204 6.17 -3.82 10.33
CA ASN A 204 4.83 -3.53 10.86
C ASN A 204 4.23 -2.24 10.29
N LEU A 205 5.01 -1.43 9.56
CA LEU A 205 4.59 -0.11 9.11
C LEU A 205 3.43 -0.21 8.10
N GLU A 206 2.30 0.37 8.46
CA GLU A 206 1.07 0.40 7.66
C GLU A 206 0.77 1.78 7.08
N ASN A 207 1.13 2.86 7.82
CA ASN A 207 0.84 4.22 7.39
C ASN A 207 1.97 5.19 7.77
N ILE A 208 2.24 6.13 6.86
CA ILE A 208 3.04 7.32 7.10
C ILE A 208 2.13 8.51 6.86
N LYS A 209 1.72 9.19 7.92
CA LYS A 209 0.89 10.38 7.87
C LYS A 209 1.77 11.63 7.96
N VAL A 210 1.37 12.69 7.30
CA VAL A 210 2.13 13.94 7.25
C VAL A 210 1.22 15.10 7.57
N SER A 211 1.66 15.99 8.46
CA SER A 211 0.94 17.25 8.74
C SER A 211 0.63 18.00 7.44
N LYS A 212 -0.61 18.47 7.29
CA LYS A 212 -1.03 19.25 6.13
C LYS A 212 -0.20 20.53 5.94
N ASN A 213 0.33 21.05 7.05
CA ASN A 213 1.19 22.23 7.08
C ASN A 213 2.67 21.92 6.77
N ASN A 214 3.04 20.66 6.55
CA ASN A 214 4.38 20.32 6.12
C ASN A 214 4.63 20.89 4.71
N THR A 215 5.80 21.52 4.52
CA THR A 215 6.15 22.22 3.28
C THR A 215 6.88 21.35 2.27
N LYS A 216 7.39 20.18 2.68
CA LYS A 216 8.22 19.32 1.83
C LYS A 216 7.60 17.97 1.51
N TYR A 217 6.82 17.44 2.42
CA TYR A 217 6.19 16.13 2.33
C TYR A 217 4.68 16.22 2.41
N ALA A 218 4.03 15.20 1.91
CA ALA A 218 2.60 14.93 2.07
C ALA A 218 2.39 13.42 2.16
N ASP A 219 1.22 12.99 2.56
CA ASP A 219 0.79 11.62 2.37
C ASP A 219 -0.48 11.56 1.51
N ILE A 220 -0.60 10.47 0.77
CA ILE A 220 -1.81 10.10 0.07
C ILE A 220 -2.18 8.71 0.56
N ASP A 221 -3.26 8.61 1.31
CA ASP A 221 -3.71 7.36 1.93
C ASP A 221 -2.59 6.63 2.71
N GLY A 222 -1.82 7.36 3.51
CA GLY A 222 -0.73 6.81 4.32
C GLY A 222 0.53 6.42 3.55
N VAL A 223 0.63 6.74 2.27
CA VAL A 223 1.83 6.58 1.44
C VAL A 223 2.57 7.91 1.38
N LEU A 224 3.85 7.91 1.74
CA LEU A 224 4.68 9.13 1.77
C LEU A 224 5.00 9.59 0.35
N VAL A 225 4.69 10.84 0.06
CA VAL A 225 4.97 11.51 -1.22
C VAL A 225 5.64 12.87 -1.00
N GLY A 226 6.22 13.43 -2.05
CA GLY A 226 6.62 14.84 -2.06
C GLY A 226 5.42 15.76 -1.89
N LYS A 227 5.62 17.00 -1.44
CA LYS A 227 4.53 17.96 -1.16
C LYS A 227 3.63 18.23 -2.35
N ASP A 228 4.18 18.17 -3.55
CA ASP A 228 3.44 18.35 -4.80
C ASP A 228 2.64 17.12 -5.24
N GLY A 229 2.76 16.01 -4.50
CA GLY A 229 2.11 14.74 -4.81
C GLY A 229 2.67 14.00 -6.03
N LYS A 230 3.76 14.50 -6.63
CA LYS A 230 4.30 13.95 -7.89
C LYS A 230 5.35 12.87 -7.71
N TYR A 231 6.00 12.83 -6.57
CA TYR A 231 7.09 11.90 -6.29
C TYR A 231 6.70 10.96 -5.14
N LEU A 232 6.57 9.66 -5.40
CA LEU A 232 6.31 8.65 -4.38
C LEU A 232 7.63 8.27 -3.70
N ILE A 233 7.70 8.53 -2.39
CA ILE A 233 8.92 8.37 -1.59
C ILE A 233 8.96 7.01 -0.92
N GLN A 234 7.87 6.62 -0.21
CA GLN A 234 7.79 5.35 0.50
C GLN A 234 6.36 4.81 0.58
N TYR A 235 6.18 3.62 0.09
CA TYR A 235 5.01 2.80 0.36
C TYR A 235 5.26 1.97 1.64
N PRO A 236 4.36 1.97 2.63
CA PRO A 236 4.56 1.24 3.87
C PRO A 236 4.63 -0.27 3.65
N PHE A 237 5.55 -0.95 4.35
CA PHE A 237 5.88 -2.36 4.12
C PHE A 237 4.72 -3.30 4.42
N ASN A 238 3.86 -2.96 5.40
CA ASN A 238 2.72 -3.75 5.84
C ASN A 238 1.37 -3.13 5.48
N LYS A 239 1.34 -2.14 4.59
CA LYS A 239 0.07 -1.56 4.16
C LYS A 239 -0.84 -2.64 3.60
N SER A 240 -2.09 -2.64 4.05
CA SER A 240 -3.09 -3.65 3.68
C SER A 240 -3.49 -3.59 2.21
N GLY A 241 -3.86 -4.74 1.67
CA GLY A 241 -4.35 -4.91 0.30
C GLY A 241 -3.31 -5.53 -0.64
N ASP A 242 -3.80 -6.38 -1.55
CA ASP A 242 -2.98 -7.04 -2.56
C ASP A 242 -2.73 -6.16 -3.79
N GLU A 243 -3.58 -5.18 -4.03
CA GLU A 243 -3.48 -4.24 -5.16
C GLU A 243 -3.36 -2.79 -4.66
N TYR A 244 -2.53 -2.02 -5.34
CA TYR A 244 -2.41 -0.58 -5.11
C TYR A 244 -2.49 0.16 -6.43
N THR A 245 -3.37 1.16 -6.48
CA THR A 245 -3.44 2.09 -7.60
C THR A 245 -2.70 3.36 -7.22
N ILE A 246 -1.61 3.64 -7.92
CA ILE A 246 -0.81 4.86 -7.72
C ILE A 246 -1.70 6.07 -8.08
N PRO A 247 -1.78 7.09 -7.22
CA PRO A 247 -2.58 8.29 -7.51
C PRO A 247 -2.17 8.96 -8.82
N ASP A 248 -3.15 9.53 -9.52
CA ASP A 248 -2.94 10.20 -10.83
C ASP A 248 -1.95 11.35 -10.79
N SER A 249 -1.77 11.97 -9.62
CA SER A 249 -0.78 13.04 -9.43
C SER A 249 0.66 12.56 -9.46
N VAL A 250 0.91 11.27 -9.15
CA VAL A 250 2.27 10.71 -9.05
C VAL A 250 2.83 10.46 -10.44
N GLU A 251 3.93 11.13 -10.75
CA GLU A 251 4.66 10.99 -12.00
C GLU A 251 5.96 10.17 -11.86
N THR A 252 6.49 10.07 -10.65
CA THR A 252 7.80 9.43 -10.40
C THR A 252 7.74 8.51 -9.18
N ILE A 253 8.26 7.30 -9.34
CA ILE A 253 8.49 6.34 -8.25
C ILE A 253 9.93 6.49 -7.77
N GLY A 254 10.10 6.70 -6.47
CA GLY A 254 11.38 6.89 -5.81
C GLY A 254 12.20 5.61 -5.68
N LYS A 255 13.48 5.80 -5.41
CA LYS A 255 14.42 4.73 -5.09
C LYS A 255 13.95 3.96 -3.85
N GLY A 256 13.86 2.63 -3.93
CA GLY A 256 13.49 1.76 -2.83
C GLY A 256 12.04 1.87 -2.35
N SER A 257 11.21 2.69 -2.99
CA SER A 257 9.89 3.09 -2.47
C SER A 257 8.89 1.94 -2.30
N PHE A 258 8.99 0.88 -3.07
CA PHE A 258 8.21 -0.35 -2.94
C PHE A 258 9.05 -1.58 -2.56
N SER A 259 10.32 -1.39 -2.20
CA SER A 259 11.16 -2.51 -1.78
C SER A 259 10.56 -3.23 -0.57
N TYR A 260 10.55 -4.57 -0.61
CA TYR A 260 10.06 -5.43 0.49
C TYR A 260 8.58 -5.29 0.85
N THR A 261 7.79 -4.61 0.03
CA THR A 261 6.35 -4.42 0.28
C THR A 261 5.54 -5.67 -0.08
N LYS A 262 4.40 -5.83 0.60
CA LYS A 262 3.50 -6.98 0.41
C LYS A 262 2.54 -6.81 -0.78
N VAL A 263 2.53 -5.65 -1.42
CA VAL A 263 1.65 -5.40 -2.57
C VAL A 263 2.02 -6.31 -3.74
N LYS A 264 1.04 -7.02 -4.29
CA LYS A 264 1.22 -8.00 -5.38
C LYS A 264 0.99 -7.38 -6.75
N LYS A 265 0.10 -6.40 -6.84
CA LYS A 265 -0.23 -5.73 -8.10
C LYS A 265 -0.23 -4.22 -7.93
N ILE A 266 0.43 -3.55 -8.84
CA ILE A 266 0.52 -2.09 -8.87
C ILE A 266 -0.04 -1.60 -10.20
N ASN A 267 -1.06 -0.74 -10.13
CA ASN A 267 -1.57 0.01 -11.27
C ASN A 267 -0.82 1.34 -11.33
N PHE A 268 0.00 1.51 -12.34
CA PHE A 268 0.95 2.63 -12.40
C PHE A 268 0.34 3.97 -12.82
N ASN A 269 -0.87 3.97 -13.41
CA ASN A 269 -1.56 5.17 -13.88
C ASN A 269 -0.65 6.11 -14.71
N ASN A 270 -0.39 7.33 -14.19
CA ASN A 270 0.37 8.37 -14.87
C ASN A 270 1.88 8.33 -14.58
N VAL A 271 2.41 7.28 -13.97
CA VAL A 271 3.84 7.16 -13.70
C VAL A 271 4.62 7.17 -15.01
N LYS A 272 5.58 8.09 -15.11
CA LYS A 272 6.47 8.30 -16.26
C LYS A 272 7.89 7.86 -15.97
N ASN A 273 8.27 7.86 -14.68
CA ASN A 273 9.65 7.66 -14.28
C ASN A 273 9.81 6.80 -13.02
N ILE A 274 10.92 6.06 -12.97
CA ILE A 274 11.38 5.32 -11.79
C ILE A 274 12.83 5.73 -11.57
N THR A 275 13.21 6.16 -10.37
CA THR A 275 14.54 6.74 -10.13
C THR A 275 15.59 5.77 -9.61
N GLY A 276 15.19 4.55 -9.23
CA GLY A 276 16.11 3.54 -8.70
C GLY A 276 15.81 2.14 -9.20
N TRP A 277 16.86 1.38 -9.53
CA TRP A 277 16.74 -0.03 -9.90
C TRP A 277 16.15 -0.88 -8.75
N ASP A 278 16.30 -0.42 -7.53
CA ASP A 278 15.83 -1.06 -6.30
C ASP A 278 14.40 -0.65 -5.90
N ALA A 279 13.68 0.08 -6.76
CA ALA A 279 12.35 0.59 -6.43
C ALA A 279 11.36 -0.50 -5.99
N PHE A 280 11.49 -1.72 -6.51
CA PHE A 280 10.63 -2.88 -6.20
C PHE A 280 11.40 -4.09 -5.67
N LEU A 281 12.62 -3.88 -5.20
CA LEU A 281 13.49 -4.95 -4.74
C LEU A 281 12.77 -5.79 -3.65
N GLN A 282 12.73 -7.13 -3.83
CA GLN A 282 12.08 -8.06 -2.89
C GLN A 282 10.58 -7.81 -2.61
N SER A 283 9.89 -6.97 -3.42
CA SER A 283 8.45 -6.79 -3.28
C SER A 283 7.68 -8.02 -3.77
N GLU A 284 6.48 -8.25 -3.21
CA GLU A 284 5.63 -9.35 -3.69
C GLU A 284 5.20 -9.18 -5.15
N MET A 285 5.22 -7.95 -5.68
CA MET A 285 4.91 -7.68 -7.10
C MET A 285 5.89 -8.39 -8.05
N VAL A 286 7.20 -8.39 -7.75
CA VAL A 286 8.19 -9.02 -8.62
C VAL A 286 8.21 -10.55 -8.53
N LYS A 287 7.51 -11.11 -7.54
CA LYS A 287 7.34 -12.56 -7.37
C LYS A 287 6.14 -13.13 -8.14
N GLN A 288 5.38 -12.27 -8.83
CA GLN A 288 4.24 -12.69 -9.64
C GLN A 288 4.68 -13.36 -10.94
N THR A 289 3.75 -14.07 -11.57
CA THR A 289 4.01 -14.74 -12.86
C THR A 289 4.06 -13.78 -14.04
N SER A 290 3.53 -12.57 -13.90
CA SER A 290 3.57 -11.53 -14.93
C SER A 290 3.72 -10.14 -14.34
N ILE A 291 4.39 -9.26 -15.09
CA ILE A 291 4.53 -7.83 -14.76
C ILE A 291 3.98 -7.03 -15.93
N THR A 292 3.14 -6.03 -15.63
CA THR A 292 2.60 -5.11 -16.64
C THR A 292 3.37 -3.80 -16.64
N ILE A 293 3.89 -3.40 -17.79
CA ILE A 293 4.51 -2.09 -18.04
C ILE A 293 3.45 -1.17 -18.65
N PRO A 294 3.06 -0.08 -17.97
CA PRO A 294 2.03 0.82 -18.46
C PRO A 294 2.51 1.65 -19.66
N LYS A 295 1.54 2.16 -20.43
CA LYS A 295 1.84 3.00 -21.60
C LYS A 295 2.56 4.31 -21.26
N SER A 296 2.36 4.82 -20.04
CA SER A 296 2.95 6.08 -19.56
C SER A 296 4.43 5.94 -19.19
N LEU A 297 4.91 4.73 -18.91
CA LEU A 297 6.28 4.48 -18.47
C LEU A 297 7.20 4.23 -19.68
N ASP A 298 7.96 5.25 -20.07
CA ASP A 298 8.87 5.22 -21.22
C ASP A 298 10.37 5.13 -20.83
N ASN A 299 10.65 5.16 -19.53
CA ASN A 299 12.00 5.17 -18.98
C ASN A 299 12.63 3.77 -19.01
N LYS A 300 13.80 3.65 -19.68
CA LYS A 300 14.58 2.40 -19.74
C LYS A 300 15.01 1.83 -18.39
N ILE A 301 14.89 2.60 -17.31
CA ILE A 301 15.20 2.10 -15.97
C ILE A 301 14.30 0.93 -15.57
N ILE A 302 13.08 0.81 -16.14
CA ILE A 302 12.21 -0.34 -15.90
C ILE A 302 12.87 -1.66 -16.31
N VAL A 303 13.69 -1.64 -17.37
CA VAL A 303 14.47 -2.81 -17.79
C VAL A 303 15.44 -3.19 -16.68
N ASN A 304 16.16 -2.20 -16.12
CA ASN A 304 17.10 -2.43 -15.04
C ASN A 304 16.38 -2.89 -13.76
N VAL A 305 15.20 -2.35 -13.47
CA VAL A 305 14.36 -2.80 -12.35
C VAL A 305 14.03 -4.29 -12.51
N ILE A 306 13.50 -4.67 -13.66
CA ILE A 306 13.11 -6.08 -13.94
C ILE A 306 14.34 -6.98 -13.93
N THR A 307 15.45 -6.59 -14.56
CA THR A 307 16.66 -7.42 -14.65
C THR A 307 17.40 -7.54 -13.32
N ASN A 308 17.43 -6.49 -12.49
CA ASN A 308 18.09 -6.55 -11.18
C ASN A 308 17.22 -7.24 -10.12
N CYS A 309 15.90 -7.21 -10.28
CA CYS A 309 15.00 -8.04 -9.49
C CYS A 309 14.90 -9.48 -10.00
N ALA A 310 15.62 -9.82 -11.09
CA ALA A 310 15.52 -11.13 -11.75
C ALA A 310 15.96 -12.30 -10.87
N THR A 311 16.90 -12.08 -9.94
CA THR A 311 17.28 -13.09 -8.93
C THR A 311 16.17 -13.38 -7.92
N GLU A 312 15.18 -12.51 -7.85
CA GLU A 312 14.03 -12.57 -6.94
C GLU A 312 12.72 -12.74 -7.71
N ALA A 313 12.74 -12.40 -9.00
CA ALA A 313 11.64 -12.59 -9.93
C ALA A 313 11.59 -14.03 -10.47
N GLU A 314 11.79 -15.00 -9.56
CA GLU A 314 11.91 -16.42 -9.88
C GLU A 314 10.70 -17.00 -10.63
N ASN A 315 9.55 -16.32 -10.55
CA ASN A 315 8.29 -16.82 -11.09
C ASN A 315 7.86 -16.14 -12.38
N ILE A 316 8.56 -15.11 -12.85
CA ILE A 316 8.12 -14.35 -14.05
C ILE A 316 8.12 -15.25 -15.28
N GLN A 317 6.93 -15.40 -15.87
CA GLN A 317 6.67 -16.14 -17.11
C GLN A 317 6.44 -15.21 -18.29
N SER A 318 5.95 -14.00 -18.03
CA SER A 318 5.66 -13.03 -19.10
C SER A 318 5.78 -11.58 -18.63
N ILE A 319 6.19 -10.72 -19.57
CA ILE A 319 6.05 -9.28 -19.46
C ILE A 319 4.91 -8.84 -20.35
N ILE A 320 4.04 -7.99 -19.84
CA ILE A 320 2.94 -7.38 -20.57
C ILE A 320 3.28 -5.90 -20.75
N VAL A 321 3.21 -5.39 -21.97
CA VAL A 321 3.35 -3.95 -22.24
C VAL A 321 2.01 -3.43 -22.74
N GLU A 322 1.49 -2.40 -22.11
CA GLU A 322 0.24 -1.78 -22.55
C GLU A 322 0.37 -1.17 -23.95
N ASN A 323 -0.70 -1.31 -24.74
CA ASN A 323 -0.76 -0.75 -26.07
C ASN A 323 -0.50 0.76 -26.08
N GLY A 324 0.34 1.21 -27.00
CA GLY A 324 0.71 2.62 -27.13
C GLY A 324 1.87 3.06 -26.25
N ASN A 325 2.59 2.14 -25.59
CA ASN A 325 3.85 2.48 -24.94
C ASN A 325 4.88 2.92 -26.01
N PRO A 326 5.49 4.13 -25.89
CA PRO A 326 6.37 4.65 -26.93
C PRO A 326 7.76 3.98 -26.98
N SER A 327 8.18 3.33 -25.90
CA SER A 327 9.55 2.81 -25.73
C SER A 327 9.65 1.30 -25.75
N PHE A 328 8.56 0.61 -25.39
CA PHE A 328 8.54 -0.84 -25.19
C PHE A 328 7.43 -1.53 -25.95
N SER A 329 7.65 -2.80 -26.24
CA SER A 329 6.64 -3.74 -26.71
C SER A 329 6.83 -5.11 -26.04
N SER A 330 5.76 -5.88 -25.95
CA SER A 330 5.80 -7.27 -25.54
C SER A 330 5.39 -8.15 -26.71
N ILE A 331 6.24 -9.08 -27.06
CA ILE A 331 5.97 -10.06 -28.11
C ILE A 331 6.10 -11.44 -27.48
N ASP A 332 5.00 -12.17 -27.44
CA ASP A 332 4.93 -13.47 -26.77
C ASP A 332 5.46 -13.46 -25.31
N GLY A 333 5.13 -12.40 -24.56
CA GLY A 333 5.56 -12.25 -23.16
C GLY A 333 7.04 -11.86 -22.96
N VAL A 334 7.78 -11.63 -24.02
CA VAL A 334 9.19 -11.20 -23.99
C VAL A 334 9.26 -9.70 -24.22
N LEU A 335 10.11 -9.00 -23.46
CA LEU A 335 10.23 -7.54 -23.51
C LEU A 335 11.18 -7.10 -24.61
N PHE A 336 10.70 -6.23 -25.48
CA PHE A 336 11.46 -5.58 -26.54
C PHE A 336 11.38 -4.06 -26.44
N ASN A 337 12.22 -3.37 -27.23
CA ASN A 337 11.95 -1.97 -27.56
C ASN A 337 10.67 -1.87 -28.41
N ALA A 338 10.13 -0.66 -28.54
CA ALA A 338 8.85 -0.43 -29.23
C ALA A 338 8.79 -1.00 -30.67
N THR A 339 9.93 -1.07 -31.35
CA THR A 339 10.03 -1.59 -32.75
C THR A 339 10.33 -3.08 -32.85
N GLY A 340 10.49 -3.79 -31.72
CA GLY A 340 10.86 -5.21 -31.71
C GLY A 340 12.31 -5.51 -32.13
N THR A 341 13.12 -4.47 -32.39
CA THR A 341 14.48 -4.65 -32.89
C THR A 341 15.51 -5.00 -31.83
N ILE A 342 15.24 -4.74 -30.59
CA ILE A 342 16.10 -5.03 -29.42
C ILE A 342 15.33 -5.85 -28.42
N LEU A 343 15.79 -7.05 -28.10
CA LEU A 343 15.28 -7.86 -26.99
C LEU A 343 15.92 -7.38 -25.70
N TYR A 344 15.11 -6.89 -24.77
CA TYR A 344 15.58 -6.37 -23.47
C TYR A 344 15.56 -7.40 -22.35
N TYR A 345 14.50 -8.24 -22.28
CA TYR A 345 14.36 -9.20 -21.20
C TYR A 345 13.54 -10.42 -21.61
N TYR A 346 14.10 -11.60 -21.40
CA TYR A 346 13.45 -12.88 -21.58
C TYR A 346 13.06 -13.43 -20.19
N PRO A 347 11.77 -13.65 -19.88
CA PRO A 347 11.34 -14.06 -18.55
C PRO A 347 11.93 -15.40 -18.11
N LEU A 348 12.41 -15.45 -16.87
CA LEU A 348 13.15 -16.58 -16.32
C LEU A 348 12.37 -17.90 -16.34
N ARG A 349 11.06 -17.83 -16.19
CA ARG A 349 10.17 -19.02 -16.21
C ARG A 349 9.19 -19.01 -17.38
N LYS A 350 9.53 -18.33 -18.46
CA LYS A 350 8.70 -18.40 -19.66
C LYS A 350 8.56 -19.87 -20.10
N PRO A 351 7.32 -20.36 -20.30
CA PRO A 351 7.09 -21.72 -20.75
C PRO A 351 7.68 -21.99 -22.13
N GLY A 352 8.16 -23.23 -22.32
CA GLY A 352 8.71 -23.70 -23.59
C GLY A 352 10.25 -23.77 -23.58
N GLU A 353 10.79 -24.68 -24.39
CA GLU A 353 12.24 -24.87 -24.55
C GLU A 353 12.79 -24.19 -25.80
N ASP A 354 11.91 -23.82 -26.73
CA ASP A 354 12.25 -23.20 -28.01
C ASP A 354 11.77 -21.76 -28.05
N TYR A 355 12.62 -20.86 -28.54
CA TYR A 355 12.24 -19.50 -28.79
C TYR A 355 12.87 -18.97 -30.05
N THR A 356 12.05 -18.39 -30.94
CA THR A 356 12.49 -17.70 -32.14
C THR A 356 12.13 -16.22 -31.99
N THR A 357 13.12 -15.34 -32.10
CA THR A 357 12.86 -13.89 -32.06
C THR A 357 12.04 -13.45 -33.28
N PRO A 358 11.30 -12.35 -33.17
CA PRO A 358 10.74 -11.68 -34.35
C PRO A 358 11.80 -11.42 -35.42
N ASP A 359 11.42 -11.49 -36.70
CA ASP A 359 12.32 -11.26 -37.85
C ASP A 359 13.02 -9.91 -37.83
N VAL A 360 12.37 -8.91 -37.22
CA VAL A 360 12.92 -7.55 -37.08
C VAL A 360 14.01 -7.43 -36.02
N THR A 361 14.19 -8.45 -35.14
CA THR A 361 15.13 -8.40 -34.02
C THR A 361 16.56 -8.39 -34.52
N LYS A 362 17.35 -7.40 -34.09
CA LYS A 362 18.75 -7.20 -34.49
C LYS A 362 19.72 -7.35 -33.33
N VAL A 363 19.28 -7.06 -32.13
CA VAL A 363 20.14 -6.97 -30.95
C VAL A 363 19.49 -7.71 -29.78
N ILE A 364 20.28 -8.42 -29.01
CA ILE A 364 19.94 -8.96 -27.71
C ILE A 364 20.73 -8.15 -26.69
N ASN A 365 20.02 -7.57 -25.70
CA ASN A 365 20.67 -6.86 -24.62
C ASN A 365 21.54 -7.84 -23.80
N SER A 366 22.67 -7.38 -23.29
CA SER A 366 23.61 -8.21 -22.53
C SER A 366 22.98 -8.83 -21.26
N SER A 367 21.96 -8.17 -20.71
CA SER A 367 21.22 -8.63 -19.51
C SER A 367 19.87 -9.26 -19.87
N ALA A 368 19.63 -9.62 -21.12
CA ALA A 368 18.34 -10.10 -21.59
C ALA A 368 17.94 -11.46 -20.99
N PHE A 369 18.92 -12.30 -20.71
CA PHE A 369 18.72 -13.62 -20.10
C PHE A 369 19.26 -13.61 -18.68
N PRO A 370 18.37 -13.38 -17.68
CA PRO A 370 18.79 -13.36 -16.29
C PRO A 370 19.24 -14.76 -15.85
N ASN A 371 20.19 -14.79 -14.93
CA ASN A 371 20.64 -16.00 -14.28
C ASN A 371 20.37 -15.90 -12.78
N ASP A 372 19.52 -16.78 -12.26
CA ASP A 372 19.16 -16.86 -10.83
C ASP A 372 20.14 -17.72 -10.01
N GLY A 373 21.24 -18.17 -10.64
CA GLY A 373 22.20 -19.07 -9.99
C GLY A 373 21.70 -20.51 -9.85
N SER A 374 20.49 -20.82 -10.30
CA SER A 374 19.92 -22.17 -10.33
C SER A 374 19.98 -22.77 -11.73
N ASN A 375 18.84 -23.16 -12.29
CA ASN A 375 18.79 -23.85 -13.59
C ASN A 375 18.67 -22.92 -14.82
N GLY A 376 18.75 -21.59 -14.62
CA GLY A 376 18.59 -20.62 -15.72
C GLY A 376 17.18 -20.62 -16.34
N THR A 377 17.07 -20.00 -17.51
CA THR A 377 15.84 -20.07 -18.31
C THR A 377 15.63 -21.47 -18.87
N PRO A 378 14.38 -21.97 -19.02
CA PRO A 378 14.10 -23.30 -19.57
C PRO A 378 14.47 -23.42 -21.06
N ILE A 379 14.82 -22.30 -21.71
CA ILE A 379 15.12 -22.25 -23.13
C ILE A 379 16.36 -23.09 -23.50
N ARG A 380 16.21 -24.01 -24.45
CA ARG A 380 17.28 -24.86 -24.97
C ARG A 380 17.65 -24.49 -26.40
N ASN A 381 16.68 -24.07 -27.19
CA ASN A 381 16.89 -23.71 -28.58
C ASN A 381 16.49 -22.24 -28.79
N PHE A 382 17.48 -21.41 -29.02
CA PHE A 382 17.26 -20.00 -29.34
C PHE A 382 17.61 -19.76 -30.82
N LYS A 383 16.69 -19.19 -31.58
CA LYS A 383 16.87 -18.85 -32.99
C LYS A 383 16.56 -17.38 -33.22
N PHE A 384 17.34 -16.75 -34.09
CA PHE A 384 16.93 -15.49 -34.69
C PHE A 384 15.90 -15.75 -35.78
N GLY A 385 14.87 -14.90 -35.83
CA GLY A 385 13.94 -14.90 -36.95
C GLY A 385 14.66 -14.73 -38.30
N THR A 386 14.09 -15.31 -39.33
CA THR A 386 14.65 -15.26 -40.66
C THR A 386 14.49 -13.85 -41.20
N ARG A 387 15.65 -13.18 -41.42
CA ARG A 387 15.67 -11.90 -42.14
C ARG A 387 15.25 -12.14 -43.58
N THR A 388 14.06 -11.69 -43.96
CA THR A 388 13.68 -11.53 -45.37
C THR A 388 14.21 -10.22 -45.91
#